data_036d54b62fa4d08675c18a35558dcd98
#
_entry.id   036d54b62fa4d08675c18a35558dcd98
#
_cell.length_a   1.000
_cell.length_b   1.000
_cell.length_c   1.000
_cell.angle_alpha   90.00
_cell.angle_beta   90.00
_cell.angle_gamma   90.00
#
_symmetry.space_group_name_H-M   'P 1'
#
loop_
_entity.id
_entity.type
_entity.pdbx_description
1 polymer ?
#
loop_
_entity_poly.entity_id
_entity_poly.type
_entity_poly.pdbx_seq_one_letter_code
_entity_poly.pdbx_strand_id
1 'polypeptide(L)'
;YLAGCRLPAVIVNMMRGGPGLGNIGPSQADYFQATRGGGHGDYRTPVLAGGSVQELADLTMLAFDIADEYRTPVMILGDGVLGQMIEPVEFRDPLPRPLPPKDWALTGARGRPPRMIRSLLLGPGELREHNEALQETYRRIEENEVRWEEYLCADADLIMVAYGISARLCRDAVRDLRAAGLRAGLFRPVT
;
A
#
# COMPACT_ATOMS: atom_id res chain seq x y z
N TYR A 1 2.70 -12.62 11.18
CA TYR A 1 3.59 -12.41 12.32
C TYR A 1 3.98 -10.94 12.50
N LEU A 2 4.44 -10.26 11.42
CA LEU A 2 4.85 -8.85 11.47
C LEU A 2 3.74 -7.93 11.98
N ALA A 3 2.52 -8.09 11.48
CA ALA A 3 1.36 -7.32 11.94
C ALA A 3 1.07 -7.57 13.42
N GLY A 4 1.08 -8.83 13.86
CA GLY A 4 0.87 -9.19 15.27
C GLY A 4 1.95 -8.66 16.21
N CYS A 5 3.20 -8.53 15.75
CA CYS A 5 4.29 -7.91 16.50
C CYS A 5 4.33 -6.38 16.38
N ARG A 6 3.49 -5.78 15.55
CA ARG A 6 3.50 -4.36 15.20
C ARG A 6 4.90 -3.90 14.74
N LEU A 7 5.43 -4.62 13.75
CA LEU A 7 6.74 -4.33 13.16
C LEU A 7 6.58 -3.65 11.80
N PRO A 8 7.28 -2.54 11.57
CA PRO A 8 7.33 -1.91 10.25
C PRO A 8 8.05 -2.80 9.26
N ALA A 9 7.51 -2.90 8.06
CA ALA A 9 8.14 -3.56 6.92
C ALA A 9 7.54 -3.02 5.62
N VAL A 10 8.33 -2.97 4.56
CA VAL A 10 7.84 -2.69 3.22
C VAL A 10 7.90 -3.98 2.41
N ILE A 11 6.78 -4.37 1.84
CA ILE A 11 6.63 -5.58 1.03
C ILE A 11 6.37 -5.12 -0.40
N VAL A 12 7.13 -5.62 -1.37
CA VAL A 12 6.92 -5.32 -2.78
C VAL A 12 6.35 -6.56 -3.46
N ASN A 13 5.16 -6.42 -4.08
CA ASN A 13 4.54 -7.46 -4.89
C ASN A 13 4.38 -6.98 -6.33
N MET A 14 5.13 -7.60 -7.26
CA MET A 14 4.95 -7.44 -8.70
C MET A 14 4.09 -8.59 -9.22
N MET A 15 2.80 -8.31 -9.38
CA MET A 15 1.77 -9.30 -9.71
C MET A 15 1.96 -9.91 -11.09
N ARG A 16 1.65 -11.19 -11.20
CA ARG A 16 1.59 -11.93 -12.44
C ARG A 16 0.37 -12.87 -12.45
N GLY A 17 0.13 -13.54 -13.58
CA GLY A 17 -0.95 -14.53 -13.67
C GLY A 17 -0.73 -15.70 -12.71
N GLY A 18 -1.72 -15.93 -11.84
CA GLY A 18 -1.84 -17.05 -10.91
C GLY A 18 -3.12 -17.86 -11.20
N PRO A 19 -3.52 -18.81 -10.31
CA PRO A 19 -2.89 -19.18 -9.05
C PRO A 19 -1.68 -20.14 -9.19
N GLY A 20 -0.99 -20.38 -8.08
CA GLY A 20 0.20 -21.23 -8.01
C GLY A 20 1.36 -20.69 -8.83
N LEU A 21 2.03 -21.50 -9.60
CA LEU A 21 3.06 -21.05 -10.54
C LEU A 21 2.48 -20.17 -11.64
N GLY A 22 1.22 -20.40 -12.04
CA GLY A 22 0.52 -19.61 -13.04
C GLY A 22 1.29 -19.49 -14.35
N ASN A 23 1.46 -18.25 -14.81
CA ASN A 23 2.29 -17.91 -15.96
C ASN A 23 3.15 -16.67 -15.68
N ILE A 24 3.99 -16.26 -16.63
CA ILE A 24 4.83 -15.08 -16.53
C ILE A 24 4.16 -13.80 -17.05
N GLY A 25 2.92 -13.92 -17.54
CA GLY A 25 2.18 -12.77 -18.07
C GLY A 25 1.81 -11.79 -16.97
N PRO A 26 1.89 -10.47 -17.25
CA PRO A 26 1.47 -9.46 -16.29
C PRO A 26 -0.03 -9.58 -15.99
N SER A 27 -0.39 -9.38 -14.74
CA SER A 27 -1.77 -9.48 -14.28
C SER A 27 -1.93 -8.71 -12.98
N GLN A 28 -3.17 -8.31 -12.65
CA GLN A 28 -3.53 -7.75 -11.34
C GLN A 28 -4.22 -8.81 -10.47
N ALA A 29 -3.69 -10.05 -10.47
CA ALA A 29 -4.34 -11.21 -9.88
C ALA A 29 -4.29 -11.25 -8.34
N ASP A 30 -3.36 -10.51 -7.70
CA ASP A 30 -3.19 -10.53 -6.25
C ASP A 30 -3.94 -9.39 -5.53
N TYR A 31 -4.87 -8.73 -6.21
CA TYR A 31 -5.64 -7.63 -5.62
C TYR A 31 -6.32 -8.05 -4.31
N PHE A 32 -7.02 -9.18 -4.31
CA PHE A 32 -7.69 -9.66 -3.08
C PHE A 32 -6.70 -10.13 -2.02
N GLN A 33 -5.58 -10.73 -2.40
CA GLN A 33 -4.53 -11.10 -1.46
C GLN A 33 -3.98 -9.85 -0.74
N ALA A 34 -3.73 -8.79 -1.50
CA ALA A 34 -3.20 -7.53 -0.96
C ALA A 34 -4.22 -6.79 -0.09
N THR A 35 -5.49 -6.71 -0.52
CA THR A 35 -6.50 -5.82 0.09
C THR A 35 -7.47 -6.52 1.04
N ARG A 36 -7.52 -7.87 1.03
CA ARG A 36 -8.46 -8.66 1.84
C ARG A 36 -7.78 -9.45 2.96
N GLY A 37 -6.54 -9.10 3.32
CA GLY A 37 -5.74 -9.80 4.32
C GLY A 37 -5.19 -11.12 3.79
N GLY A 38 -3.90 -11.20 3.52
CA GLY A 38 -3.23 -12.34 2.90
C GLY A 38 -2.89 -13.50 3.85
N GLY A 39 -3.35 -13.49 5.12
CA GLY A 39 -2.93 -14.47 6.09
C GLY A 39 -3.81 -14.56 7.33
N HIS A 40 -3.28 -15.23 8.36
CA HIS A 40 -3.95 -15.50 9.60
C HIS A 40 -4.17 -14.24 10.46
N GLY A 41 -5.35 -14.11 11.04
CA GLY A 41 -5.66 -13.18 12.14
C GLY A 41 -6.28 -11.84 11.69
N ASP A 42 -6.90 -11.76 10.51
CA ASP A 42 -7.71 -10.64 10.01
C ASP A 42 -7.01 -9.27 10.06
N TYR A 43 -5.68 -9.25 9.98
CA TYR A 43 -4.91 -8.03 9.94
C TYR A 43 -5.14 -7.25 8.63
N ARG A 44 -4.86 -5.95 8.67
CA ARG A 44 -4.90 -5.06 7.53
C ARG A 44 -3.48 -4.62 7.15
N THR A 45 -3.27 -4.41 5.87
CA THR A 45 -2.01 -3.87 5.34
C THR A 45 -2.34 -2.72 4.41
N PRO A 46 -1.82 -1.51 4.65
CA PRO A 46 -1.90 -0.44 3.66
C PRO A 46 -1.23 -0.89 2.36
N VAL A 47 -1.89 -0.63 1.23
CA VAL A 47 -1.40 -1.01 -0.10
C VAL A 47 -1.27 0.24 -0.94
N LEU A 48 -0.09 0.46 -1.53
CA LEU A 48 0.19 1.60 -2.40
C LEU A 48 0.43 1.10 -3.82
N ALA A 49 -0.37 1.58 -4.77
CA ALA A 49 -0.32 1.16 -6.17
C ALA A 49 0.06 2.30 -7.10
N GLY A 50 1.29 2.28 -7.61
CA GLY A 50 1.79 3.25 -8.57
C GLY A 50 1.33 2.96 -10.00
N GLY A 51 1.19 4.00 -10.84
CA GLY A 51 0.88 3.91 -12.28
C GLY A 51 2.07 4.19 -13.19
N SER A 52 3.27 4.46 -12.65
CA SER A 52 4.52 4.67 -13.37
C SER A 52 5.71 4.20 -12.55
N VAL A 53 6.88 4.06 -13.20
CA VAL A 53 8.13 3.69 -12.50
C VAL A 53 8.54 4.76 -11.49
N GLN A 54 8.40 6.06 -11.85
CA GLN A 54 8.65 7.17 -10.94
C GLN A 54 7.75 7.09 -9.70
N GLU A 55 6.45 6.88 -9.91
CA GLU A 55 5.51 6.83 -8.80
C GLU A 55 5.77 5.62 -7.87
N LEU A 56 6.16 4.46 -8.43
CA LEU A 56 6.56 3.31 -7.61
C LEU A 56 7.79 3.62 -6.75
N ALA A 57 8.77 4.37 -7.28
CA ALA A 57 9.93 4.81 -6.50
C ALA A 57 9.52 5.76 -5.37
N ASP A 58 8.72 6.78 -5.66
CA ASP A 58 8.24 7.76 -4.68
C ASP A 58 7.37 7.11 -3.59
N LEU A 59 6.45 6.23 -3.99
CA LEU A 59 5.60 5.47 -3.06
C LEU A 59 6.40 4.48 -2.21
N THR A 60 7.52 3.96 -2.71
CA THR A 60 8.37 3.09 -1.89
C THR A 60 9.00 3.87 -0.73
N MET A 61 9.47 5.09 -0.97
CA MET A 61 9.97 5.95 0.11
C MET A 61 8.87 6.26 1.12
N LEU A 62 7.68 6.65 0.65
CA LEU A 62 6.52 6.91 1.50
C LEU A 62 6.09 5.66 2.29
N ALA A 63 6.21 4.46 1.72
CA ALA A 63 5.86 3.22 2.40
C ALA A 63 6.70 2.97 3.65
N PHE A 64 7.99 3.33 3.64
CA PHE A 64 8.82 3.25 4.84
C PHE A 64 8.35 4.21 5.93
N ASP A 65 7.98 5.43 5.56
CA ASP A 65 7.47 6.41 6.52
C ASP A 65 6.14 5.94 7.14
N ILE A 66 5.20 5.47 6.33
CA ILE A 66 3.92 4.91 6.80
C ILE A 66 4.18 3.69 7.71
N ALA A 67 5.06 2.79 7.28
CA ALA A 67 5.37 1.60 8.07
C ALA A 67 5.93 1.97 9.45
N ASP A 68 6.85 2.93 9.52
CA ASP A 68 7.45 3.39 10.77
C ASP A 68 6.46 4.15 11.66
N GLU A 69 5.65 5.03 11.08
CA GLU A 69 4.67 5.83 11.82
C GLU A 69 3.60 4.97 12.49
N TYR A 70 3.03 4.04 11.73
CA TYR A 70 1.92 3.19 12.22
C TYR A 70 2.40 1.86 12.79
N ARG A 71 3.68 1.53 12.68
CA ARG A 71 4.25 0.25 13.10
C ARG A 71 3.50 -0.94 12.49
N THR A 72 3.37 -0.93 11.18
CA THR A 72 2.63 -1.94 10.41
C THR A 72 3.38 -2.28 9.12
N PRO A 73 3.24 -3.49 8.58
CA PRO A 73 3.67 -3.75 7.21
C PRO A 73 2.89 -2.88 6.21
N VAL A 74 3.58 -2.40 5.17
CA VAL A 74 2.99 -1.68 4.04
C VAL A 74 3.37 -2.40 2.76
N MET A 75 2.45 -2.48 1.80
CA MET A 75 2.70 -3.17 0.53
C MET A 75 2.75 -2.18 -0.62
N ILE A 76 3.79 -2.29 -1.44
CA ILE A 76 3.83 -1.71 -2.79
C ILE A 76 3.29 -2.76 -3.75
N LEU A 77 2.24 -2.40 -4.47
CA LEU A 77 1.56 -3.28 -5.40
C LEU A 77 1.75 -2.77 -6.84
N GLY A 78 2.49 -3.53 -7.61
CA GLY A 78 2.69 -3.30 -9.04
C GLY A 78 2.31 -4.54 -9.84
N ASP A 79 2.47 -4.49 -11.13
CA ASP A 79 2.29 -5.62 -12.02
C ASP A 79 3.51 -5.84 -12.91
N GLY A 80 3.54 -6.96 -13.62
CA GLY A 80 4.67 -7.34 -14.45
C GLY A 80 4.94 -6.40 -15.63
N VAL A 81 3.98 -5.57 -16.06
CA VAL A 81 4.24 -4.53 -17.07
C VAL A 81 5.06 -3.42 -16.46
N LEU A 82 4.60 -2.84 -15.34
CA LEU A 82 5.32 -1.79 -14.62
C LEU A 82 6.71 -2.27 -14.15
N GLY A 83 6.81 -3.53 -13.68
CA GLY A 83 8.07 -4.12 -13.23
C GLY A 83 9.11 -4.34 -14.33
N GLN A 84 8.70 -4.35 -15.61
CA GLN A 84 9.58 -4.51 -16.77
C GLN A 84 9.77 -3.21 -17.57
N MET A 85 9.01 -2.16 -17.24
CA MET A 85 9.13 -0.87 -17.93
C MET A 85 10.45 -0.19 -17.61
N ILE A 86 11.03 0.44 -18.63
CA ILE A 86 12.20 1.31 -18.49
C ILE A 86 11.75 2.75 -18.70
N GLU A 87 11.70 3.49 -17.61
CA GLU A 87 11.37 4.91 -17.61
C GLU A 87 12.44 5.68 -16.83
N PRO A 88 12.72 6.94 -17.15
CA PRO A 88 13.61 7.76 -16.34
C PRO A 88 13.02 7.98 -14.95
N VAL A 89 13.84 7.87 -13.92
CA VAL A 89 13.47 8.10 -12.51
C VAL A 89 14.36 9.19 -11.95
N GLU A 90 13.73 10.20 -11.36
CA GLU A 90 14.40 11.24 -10.60
C GLU A 90 14.26 10.94 -9.11
N PHE A 91 15.36 10.67 -8.44
CA PHE A 91 15.36 10.53 -7.00
C PHE A 91 15.26 11.90 -6.33
N ARG A 92 14.15 12.16 -5.69
CA ARG A 92 13.86 13.41 -4.97
C ARG A 92 14.01 13.15 -3.47
N ASP A 93 14.40 14.21 -2.76
CA ASP A 93 14.31 14.15 -1.31
C ASP A 93 12.85 13.93 -0.89
N PRO A 94 12.58 12.96 -0.01
CA PRO A 94 11.22 12.73 0.47
C PRO A 94 10.71 13.98 1.19
N LEU A 95 9.41 14.23 1.09
CA LEU A 95 8.79 15.29 1.88
C LEU A 95 9.00 15.01 3.37
N PRO A 96 9.44 15.99 4.17
CA PRO A 96 9.64 15.80 5.59
C PRO A 96 8.37 15.28 6.27
N ARG A 97 8.45 14.11 6.87
CA ARG A 97 7.38 13.52 7.67
C ARG A 97 7.89 13.32 9.10
N PRO A 98 7.29 13.97 10.10
CA PRO A 98 7.69 13.77 11.48
C PRO A 98 7.33 12.35 11.90
N LEU A 99 8.36 11.51 12.10
CA LEU A 99 8.17 10.14 12.55
C LEU A 99 8.22 10.05 14.09
N PRO A 100 7.39 9.22 14.72
CA PRO A 100 7.44 9.03 16.16
C PRO A 100 8.75 8.35 16.57
N PRO A 101 9.23 8.58 17.80
CA PRO A 101 10.43 7.93 18.31
C PRO A 101 10.23 6.41 18.36
N LYS A 102 11.30 5.67 18.01
CA LYS A 102 11.26 4.19 17.99
C LYS A 102 11.55 3.60 19.39
N ASP A 103 10.78 3.98 20.40
CA ASP A 103 10.97 3.53 21.79
C ASP A 103 10.83 2.01 21.98
N TRP A 104 10.18 1.36 21.05
CA TRP A 104 10.00 -0.09 20.99
C TRP A 104 11.20 -0.84 20.41
N ALA A 105 12.12 -0.17 19.71
CA ALA A 105 13.21 -0.82 18.97
C ALA A 105 14.21 -1.53 19.90
N LEU A 106 14.70 -2.68 19.46
CA LEU A 106 15.66 -3.51 20.20
C LEU A 106 17.11 -3.03 19.96
N THR A 107 17.45 -1.88 20.55
CA THR A 107 18.77 -1.22 20.42
C THR A 107 19.78 -1.62 21.50
N GLY A 108 19.62 -2.78 22.13
CA GLY A 108 20.35 -3.20 23.32
C GLY A 108 19.63 -2.74 24.60
N ALA A 109 20.03 -3.26 25.76
CA ALA A 109 19.37 -2.98 27.05
C ALA A 109 20.26 -2.23 28.04
N ARG A 110 21.47 -1.77 27.65
CA ARG A 110 22.37 -1.04 28.55
C ARG A 110 21.74 0.29 28.95
N GLY A 111 21.54 0.48 30.26
CA GLY A 111 21.00 1.72 30.81
C GLY A 111 19.47 1.88 30.68
N ARG A 112 18.72 0.85 30.28
CA ARG A 112 17.26 0.85 30.21
C ARG A 112 16.64 -0.51 30.52
N PRO A 113 15.35 -0.61 30.86
CA PRO A 113 14.64 -1.87 30.94
C PRO A 113 14.67 -2.66 29.62
N PRO A 114 14.67 -4.00 29.64
CA PRO A 114 14.53 -4.83 28.46
C PRO A 114 13.24 -4.51 27.71
N ARG A 115 13.29 -4.57 26.37
CA ARG A 115 12.12 -4.47 25.49
C ARG A 115 11.86 -5.85 24.89
N MET A 116 10.58 -6.17 24.73
CA MET A 116 10.15 -7.45 24.17
C MET A 116 9.24 -7.21 22.99
N ILE A 117 9.53 -7.85 21.85
CA ILE A 117 8.66 -7.88 20.67
C ILE A 117 8.17 -9.32 20.51
N ARG A 118 6.87 -9.51 20.65
CA ARG A 118 6.21 -10.82 20.54
C ARG A 118 4.79 -10.68 20.08
N SER A 119 4.24 -11.74 19.48
CA SER A 119 2.83 -11.85 19.10
C SER A 119 2.08 -12.93 19.89
N LEU A 120 2.75 -13.61 20.81
CA LEU A 120 2.12 -14.60 21.69
C LEU A 120 1.63 -13.88 22.95
N LEU A 121 0.31 -13.81 23.10
CA LEU A 121 -0.42 -13.08 24.14
C LEU A 121 -1.32 -14.07 24.88
N LEU A 122 -0.87 -14.60 26.01
CA LEU A 122 -1.54 -15.69 26.75
C LEU A 122 -2.23 -15.21 28.03
N GLY A 123 -1.99 -13.97 28.47
CA GLY A 123 -2.65 -13.41 29.65
C GLY A 123 -4.15 -13.14 29.39
N PRO A 124 -4.98 -13.22 30.42
CA PRO A 124 -6.39 -12.89 30.31
C PRO A 124 -6.57 -11.43 29.77
N GLY A 125 -7.25 -11.28 28.63
CA GLY A 125 -7.52 -10.00 28.01
C GLY A 125 -6.41 -9.45 27.11
N GLU A 126 -5.14 -9.89 27.22
CA GLU A 126 -4.01 -9.36 26.45
C GLU A 126 -4.27 -9.32 24.92
N LEU A 127 -4.80 -10.42 24.36
CA LEU A 127 -5.07 -10.47 22.91
C LEU A 127 -6.18 -9.48 22.51
N ARG A 128 -7.19 -9.32 23.34
CA ARG A 128 -8.27 -8.36 23.09
C ARG A 128 -7.74 -6.92 23.07
N GLU A 129 -7.01 -6.52 24.09
CA GLU A 129 -6.41 -5.18 24.19
C GLU A 129 -5.49 -4.91 23.01
N HIS A 130 -4.69 -5.91 22.62
CA HIS A 130 -3.81 -5.81 21.46
C HIS A 130 -4.60 -5.59 20.15
N ASN A 131 -5.69 -6.35 19.93
CA ASN A 131 -6.52 -6.19 18.75
C ASN A 131 -7.27 -4.85 18.73
N GLU A 132 -7.74 -4.36 19.88
CA GLU A 132 -8.34 -3.04 19.99
C GLU A 132 -7.32 -1.94 19.58
N ALA A 133 -6.06 -2.05 20.02
CA ALA A 133 -4.99 -1.15 19.61
C ALA A 133 -4.63 -1.26 18.11
N LEU A 134 -4.71 -2.45 17.52
CA LEU A 134 -4.54 -2.63 16.06
C LEU A 134 -5.69 -1.98 15.30
N GLN A 135 -6.94 -2.15 15.72
CA GLN A 135 -8.09 -1.52 15.08
C GLN A 135 -8.02 0.00 15.14
N GLU A 136 -7.53 0.57 16.26
CA GLU A 136 -7.28 2.01 16.36
C GLU A 136 -6.21 2.48 15.36
N THR A 137 -5.15 1.71 15.21
CA THR A 137 -4.11 1.99 14.21
C THR A 137 -4.69 1.98 12.79
N TYR A 138 -5.53 0.99 12.46
CA TYR A 138 -6.15 0.90 11.13
C TYR A 138 -7.10 2.06 10.85
N ARG A 139 -7.91 2.49 11.83
CA ARG A 139 -8.75 3.69 11.69
C ARG A 139 -7.93 4.94 11.38
N ARG A 140 -6.83 5.14 12.10
CA ARG A 140 -5.92 6.27 11.83
C ARG A 140 -5.31 6.21 10.42
N ILE A 141 -4.99 5.02 9.91
CA ILE A 141 -4.50 4.84 8.55
C ILE A 141 -5.61 5.18 7.54
N GLU A 142 -6.83 4.70 7.75
CA GLU A 142 -7.98 5.00 6.90
C GLU A 142 -8.31 6.50 6.86
N GLU A 143 -8.11 7.22 7.95
CA GLU A 143 -8.34 8.66 8.03
C GLU A 143 -7.24 9.50 7.36
N ASN A 144 -5.97 9.07 7.42
CA ASN A 144 -4.84 9.91 7.05
C ASN A 144 -4.11 9.48 5.78
N GLU A 145 -4.25 8.22 5.35
CA GLU A 145 -3.42 7.65 4.28
C GLU A 145 -4.19 7.35 2.99
N VAL A 146 -5.44 7.77 2.89
CA VAL A 146 -6.22 7.60 1.66
C VAL A 146 -5.70 8.55 0.58
N ARG A 147 -5.34 7.98 -0.57
CA ARG A 147 -4.86 8.71 -1.76
C ARG A 147 -5.59 8.23 -2.99
N TRP A 148 -6.01 9.17 -3.81
CA TRP A 148 -6.62 8.90 -5.10
C TRP A 148 -6.28 10.00 -6.10
N GLU A 149 -6.54 9.72 -7.34
CA GLU A 149 -6.46 10.68 -8.42
C GLU A 149 -7.78 10.68 -9.20
N GLU A 150 -8.27 11.88 -9.50
CA GLU A 150 -9.41 12.09 -10.39
C GLU A 150 -8.92 12.73 -11.69
N TYR A 151 -9.25 12.11 -12.80
CA TYR A 151 -8.94 12.64 -14.11
C TYR A 151 -10.24 12.86 -14.90
N LEU A 152 -10.61 14.12 -15.12
CA LEU A 152 -11.81 14.53 -15.83
C LEU A 152 -13.12 13.93 -15.28
N CYS A 153 -13.22 13.79 -13.93
CA CYS A 153 -14.41 13.19 -13.29
C CYS A 153 -15.56 14.20 -13.10
N ALA A 154 -15.28 15.49 -12.94
CA ALA A 154 -16.24 16.49 -12.50
C ALA A 154 -17.48 16.65 -13.42
N ASP A 155 -17.34 16.43 -14.71
CA ASP A 155 -18.40 16.54 -15.72
C ASP A 155 -18.67 15.21 -16.44
N ALA A 156 -18.17 14.11 -15.91
CA ALA A 156 -18.24 12.81 -16.56
C ALA A 156 -19.61 12.14 -16.40
N ASP A 157 -20.15 11.58 -17.48
CA ASP A 157 -21.31 10.68 -17.47
C ASP A 157 -20.90 9.23 -17.19
N LEU A 158 -19.64 8.90 -17.49
CA LEU A 158 -19.04 7.57 -17.28
C LEU A 158 -17.70 7.73 -16.54
N ILE A 159 -17.55 7.07 -15.39
CA ILE A 159 -16.30 7.04 -14.67
C ILE A 159 -15.72 5.63 -14.70
N MET A 160 -14.51 5.49 -15.24
CA MET A 160 -13.70 4.29 -15.12
C MET A 160 -13.03 4.28 -13.75
N VAL A 161 -12.96 3.11 -13.10
CA VAL A 161 -12.21 2.91 -11.85
C VAL A 161 -11.12 1.89 -12.10
N ALA A 162 -9.86 2.30 -11.97
CA ALA A 162 -8.72 1.43 -12.22
C ALA A 162 -7.49 1.88 -11.42
N TYR A 163 -6.53 0.97 -11.19
CA TYR A 163 -5.25 1.28 -10.55
C TYR A 163 -4.07 0.74 -11.38
N GLY A 164 -2.85 1.13 -11.03
CA GLY A 164 -1.62 0.65 -11.67
C GLY A 164 -1.60 0.90 -13.17
N ILE A 165 -1.11 -0.08 -13.93
CA ILE A 165 -1.04 0.01 -15.39
C ILE A 165 -2.41 0.14 -16.04
N SER A 166 -3.44 -0.51 -15.48
CA SER A 166 -4.81 -0.41 -15.98
C SER A 166 -5.33 1.02 -15.96
N ALA A 167 -5.04 1.79 -14.89
CA ALA A 167 -5.40 3.20 -14.82
C ALA A 167 -4.68 4.04 -15.87
N ARG A 168 -3.41 3.72 -16.18
CA ARG A 168 -2.65 4.38 -17.23
C ARG A 168 -3.30 4.18 -18.60
N LEU A 169 -3.72 2.95 -18.92
CA LEU A 169 -4.46 2.63 -20.14
C LEU A 169 -5.85 3.32 -20.18
N CYS A 170 -6.56 3.33 -19.05
CA CYS A 170 -7.85 4.02 -18.95
C CYS A 170 -7.72 5.52 -19.15
N ARG A 171 -6.61 6.14 -18.75
CA ARG A 171 -6.38 7.58 -18.99
C ARG A 171 -6.32 7.90 -20.47
N ASP A 172 -5.65 7.07 -21.27
CA ASP A 172 -5.62 7.21 -22.71
C ASP A 172 -7.00 6.97 -23.34
N ALA A 173 -7.70 5.94 -22.93
CA ALA A 173 -9.06 5.66 -23.36
C ALA A 173 -10.04 6.82 -23.04
N VAL A 174 -9.91 7.45 -21.86
CA VAL A 174 -10.71 8.64 -21.50
C VAL A 174 -10.45 9.80 -22.48
N ARG A 175 -9.20 10.05 -22.88
CA ARG A 175 -8.89 11.06 -23.88
C ARG A 175 -9.54 10.79 -25.23
N ASP A 176 -9.46 9.56 -25.69
CA ASP A 176 -10.06 9.14 -26.96
C ASP A 176 -11.60 9.23 -26.95
N LEU A 177 -12.23 8.80 -25.86
CA LEU A 177 -13.68 8.90 -25.66
C LEU A 177 -14.14 10.36 -25.66
N ARG A 178 -13.40 11.24 -24.96
CA ARG A 178 -13.71 12.68 -24.98
C ARG A 178 -13.54 13.32 -26.34
N ALA A 179 -12.53 12.91 -27.09
CA ALA A 179 -12.37 13.35 -28.48
C ALA A 179 -13.53 12.91 -29.37
N ALA A 180 -14.15 11.77 -29.06
CA ALA A 180 -15.37 11.29 -29.72
C ALA A 180 -16.67 11.90 -29.16
N GLY A 181 -16.60 12.86 -28.23
CA GLY A 181 -17.76 13.56 -27.68
C GLY A 181 -18.43 12.89 -26.47
N LEU A 182 -17.83 11.83 -25.90
CA LEU A 182 -18.32 11.15 -24.73
C LEU A 182 -17.64 11.70 -23.46
N ARG A 183 -18.42 12.10 -22.45
CA ARG A 183 -17.88 12.62 -21.19
C ARG A 183 -17.46 11.48 -20.26
N ALA A 184 -16.27 10.94 -20.51
CA ALA A 184 -15.64 9.95 -19.66
C ALA A 184 -14.67 10.57 -18.66
N GLY A 185 -14.49 9.92 -17.50
CA GLY A 185 -13.53 10.25 -16.46
C GLY A 185 -12.84 9.00 -15.92
N LEU A 186 -11.76 9.18 -15.15
CA LEU A 186 -11.05 8.10 -14.48
C LEU A 186 -10.89 8.44 -13.00
N PHE A 187 -11.32 7.55 -12.12
CA PHE A 187 -10.97 7.53 -10.71
C PHE A 187 -9.91 6.46 -10.45
N ARG A 188 -8.78 6.88 -9.90
CA ARG A 188 -7.65 6.00 -9.63
C ARG A 188 -7.35 5.95 -8.13
N PRO A 189 -7.68 4.86 -7.43
CA PRO A 189 -7.17 4.64 -6.08
C PRO A 189 -5.65 4.43 -6.13
N VAL A 190 -4.93 5.04 -5.17
CA VAL A 190 -3.48 4.88 -4.98
C VAL A 190 -3.19 4.13 -3.68
N THR A 191 -4.02 4.36 -2.66
CA THR A 191 -3.97 3.63 -1.39
C THR A 191 -5.28 2.91 -1.16
#